data_386b2298571e0c6c1a1e91c499c6b074
#
_entry.id   386b2298571e0c6c1a1e91c499c6b074
#
_cell.length_a   1.000
_cell.length_b   1.000
_cell.length_c   1.000
_cell.angle_alpha   90.00
_cell.angle_beta   90.00
_cell.angle_gamma   90.00
#
_symmetry.space_group_name_H-M   'P 1'
#
loop_
_entity.id
_entity.type
_entity.pdbx_description
1 polymer ?
#
loop_
_entity_poly.entity_id
_entity_poly.type
_entity_poly.pdbx_seq_one_letter_code
_entity_poly.pdbx_strand_id
1 'polypeptide(L)'
;RSVSRGLGDVYKRQGTDSVASNNNLNMIKEMFLCALLPKGLHNDASVVSERDILKMATVNGYKAQGREDSGAIKAGYKADLCVLNIESEHMYPQTDMINNLVFAADGADVVLTMADGKVLYKEGEFTTIDIEKVKSTVNAAASRIISEVKKNG
;
A
#
# COMPACT_ATOMS: atom_id res chain seq x y z
N ARG A 1 5.21 -23.98 20.05
CA ARG A 1 5.24 -23.04 18.90
C ARG A 1 3.87 -23.06 18.25
N SER A 2 3.06 -22.09 18.54
CA SER A 2 1.89 -21.83 17.72
C SER A 2 2.39 -21.29 16.37
N VAL A 3 2.63 -22.15 15.42
CA VAL A 3 2.74 -21.72 14.03
C VAL A 3 1.36 -21.19 13.66
N SER A 4 1.24 -19.88 13.41
CA SER A 4 0.03 -19.30 12.86
C SER A 4 -0.27 -20.03 11.54
N ARG A 5 -1.14 -21.04 11.64
CA ARG A 5 -1.55 -21.85 10.51
C ARG A 5 -2.69 -21.12 9.84
N GLY A 6 -2.39 -20.56 8.70
CA GLY A 6 -3.40 -20.00 7.81
C GLY A 6 -3.71 -18.52 8.06
N LEU A 7 -4.11 -17.91 6.99
CA LEU A 7 -4.56 -16.52 6.89
C LEU A 7 -5.95 -16.27 7.49
N GLY A 8 -6.53 -17.27 8.14
CA GLY A 8 -7.84 -17.20 8.80
C GLY A 8 -7.89 -16.39 10.09
N ASP A 9 -6.76 -15.81 10.50
CA ASP A 9 -6.72 -14.98 11.69
C ASP A 9 -7.27 -13.58 11.37
N VAL A 10 -8.40 -13.25 11.98
CA VAL A 10 -9.20 -12.03 11.76
C VAL A 10 -8.39 -10.74 11.98
N TYR A 11 -7.20 -10.85 12.58
CA TYR A 11 -6.33 -9.75 12.97
C TYR A 11 -5.09 -9.57 12.09
N LYS A 12 -4.93 -10.33 11.00
CA LYS A 12 -3.82 -10.10 10.07
C LYS A 12 -4.01 -8.77 9.36
N ARG A 13 -2.93 -8.02 9.30
CA ARG A 13 -2.86 -6.69 8.69
C ARG A 13 -1.61 -6.60 7.84
N GLN A 14 -1.63 -5.73 6.85
CA GLN A 14 -0.52 -5.45 5.96
C GLN A 14 -0.03 -4.02 6.16
N GLY A 15 1.25 -3.79 5.92
CA GLY A 15 1.89 -2.50 5.96
C GLY A 15 3.22 -2.52 5.23
N THR A 16 3.68 -1.35 4.82
CA THR A 16 4.94 -1.19 4.07
C THR A 16 6.18 -1.20 4.96
N ASP A 17 6.02 -1.17 6.30
CA ASP A 17 7.09 -0.90 7.25
C ASP A 17 7.74 0.49 7.01
N SER A 18 8.88 0.76 7.60
CA SER A 18 9.60 2.02 7.46
C SER A 18 10.49 2.05 6.23
N VAL A 19 10.87 3.24 5.79
CA VAL A 19 11.85 3.44 4.69
C VAL A 19 13.24 2.85 4.99
N ALA A 20 13.55 2.57 6.26
CA ALA A 20 14.79 1.93 6.65
C ALA A 20 14.81 0.42 6.34
N SER A 21 13.62 -0.21 6.34
CA SER A 21 13.44 -1.64 6.08
C SER A 21 12.92 -1.92 4.68
N ASN A 22 12.13 -1.01 4.12
CA ASN A 22 11.50 -1.15 2.80
C ASN A 22 11.70 0.15 2.00
N ASN A 23 12.41 0.07 0.89
CA ASN A 23 12.68 1.22 0.01
C ASN A 23 11.44 1.68 -0.78
N ASN A 24 10.31 0.97 -0.67
CA ASN A 24 9.11 1.26 -1.43
C ASN A 24 7.88 1.27 -0.52
N LEU A 25 7.33 2.46 -0.26
CA LEU A 25 6.11 2.64 0.54
C LEU A 25 4.83 2.47 -0.31
N ASN A 26 4.81 1.49 -1.21
CA ASN A 26 3.70 1.20 -2.11
C ASN A 26 2.84 0.06 -1.55
N MET A 27 1.69 0.40 -0.97
CA MET A 27 0.77 -0.58 -0.38
C MET A 27 0.19 -1.57 -1.41
N ILE A 28 0.03 -1.16 -2.67
CA ILE A 28 -0.44 -2.05 -3.75
C ILE A 28 0.58 -3.15 -3.98
N LYS A 29 1.86 -2.81 -4.05
CA LYS A 29 2.95 -3.77 -4.18
C LYS A 29 3.05 -4.71 -2.97
N GLU A 30 2.79 -4.22 -1.78
CA GLU A 30 2.74 -5.06 -0.58
C GLU A 30 1.58 -6.07 -0.64
N MET A 31 0.41 -5.68 -1.16
CA MET A 31 -0.69 -6.60 -1.41
C MET A 31 -0.30 -7.71 -2.39
N PHE A 32 0.37 -7.37 -3.48
CA PHE A 32 0.91 -8.33 -4.45
C PHE A 32 1.87 -9.33 -3.81
N LEU A 33 2.85 -8.86 -3.04
CA LEU A 33 3.80 -9.72 -2.34
C LEU A 33 3.12 -10.61 -1.30
N CYS A 34 2.14 -10.07 -0.57
CA CYS A 34 1.34 -10.82 0.39
C CYS A 34 0.51 -11.94 -0.28
N ALA A 35 0.13 -11.75 -1.55
CA ALA A 35 -0.54 -12.78 -2.34
C ALA A 35 0.45 -13.86 -2.80
N LEU A 36 1.60 -13.47 -3.34
CA LEU A 36 2.53 -14.40 -4.00
C LEU A 36 3.32 -15.27 -3.02
N LEU A 37 3.87 -14.68 -1.96
CA LEU A 37 4.78 -15.39 -1.07
C LEU A 37 4.16 -16.62 -0.41
N PRO A 38 2.96 -16.57 0.20
CA PRO A 38 2.33 -17.75 0.77
C PRO A 38 1.98 -18.80 -0.28
N LYS A 39 1.47 -18.37 -1.45
CA LYS A 39 1.13 -19.27 -2.55
C LYS A 39 2.37 -20.05 -3.04
N GLY A 40 3.50 -19.37 -3.19
CA GLY A 40 4.76 -19.99 -3.58
C GLY A 40 5.33 -20.93 -2.51
N LEU A 41 5.33 -20.51 -1.23
CA LEU A 41 5.85 -21.31 -0.13
C LEU A 41 5.06 -22.60 0.13
N HIS A 42 3.74 -22.57 -0.07
CA HIS A 42 2.87 -23.71 0.16
C HIS A 42 2.57 -24.49 -1.11
N ASN A 43 3.01 -24.02 -2.27
CA ASN A 43 2.66 -24.57 -3.59
C ASN A 43 1.14 -24.74 -3.75
N ASP A 44 0.38 -23.77 -3.25
CA ASP A 44 -1.08 -23.79 -3.21
C ASP A 44 -1.62 -22.39 -3.52
N ALA A 45 -2.31 -22.27 -4.65
CA ALA A 45 -2.89 -21.01 -5.10
C ALA A 45 -4.05 -20.52 -4.23
N SER A 46 -4.65 -21.41 -3.42
CA SER A 46 -5.82 -21.11 -2.59
C SER A 46 -5.50 -20.64 -1.17
N VAL A 47 -4.22 -20.61 -0.78
CA VAL A 47 -3.79 -20.36 0.60
C VAL A 47 -4.19 -18.99 1.14
N VAL A 48 -4.43 -18.02 0.27
CA VAL A 48 -4.90 -16.67 0.61
C VAL A 48 -5.78 -16.12 -0.51
N SER A 49 -6.91 -15.53 -0.14
CA SER A 49 -7.78 -14.86 -1.11
C SER A 49 -7.41 -13.37 -1.26
N GLU A 50 -7.64 -12.84 -2.45
CA GLU A 50 -7.46 -11.43 -2.79
C GLU A 50 -8.33 -10.52 -1.90
N ARG A 51 -9.53 -10.99 -1.55
CA ARG A 51 -10.46 -10.30 -0.64
C ARG A 51 -9.91 -10.19 0.78
N ASP A 52 -9.22 -11.22 1.27
CA ASP A 52 -8.61 -11.19 2.60
C ASP A 52 -7.39 -10.28 2.61
N ILE A 53 -6.60 -10.27 1.53
CA ILE A 53 -5.47 -9.34 1.36
C ILE A 53 -5.97 -7.90 1.37
N LEU A 54 -7.04 -7.59 0.64
CA LEU A 54 -7.63 -6.25 0.64
C LEU A 54 -8.10 -5.84 2.05
N LYS A 55 -8.74 -6.74 2.81
CA LYS A 55 -9.11 -6.47 4.21
C LYS A 55 -7.89 -6.22 5.09
N MET A 56 -6.80 -6.97 4.89
CA MET A 56 -5.54 -6.77 5.64
C MET A 56 -4.95 -5.39 5.36
N ALA A 57 -5.04 -4.91 4.13
CA ALA A 57 -4.55 -3.60 3.70
C ALA A 57 -5.47 -2.43 4.10
N THR A 58 -6.70 -2.68 4.51
CA THR A 58 -7.71 -1.66 4.79
C THR A 58 -8.29 -1.82 6.20
N VAL A 59 -9.44 -2.48 6.33
CA VAL A 59 -10.23 -2.58 7.58
C VAL A 59 -9.40 -3.12 8.75
N ASN A 60 -8.59 -4.15 8.52
CA ASN A 60 -7.81 -4.76 9.59
C ASN A 60 -6.70 -3.83 10.09
N GLY A 61 -6.10 -3.04 9.21
CA GLY A 61 -5.10 -2.03 9.56
C GLY A 61 -5.69 -0.96 10.49
N TYR A 62 -6.85 -0.41 10.16
CA TYR A 62 -7.54 0.57 10.98
C TYR A 62 -8.00 0.02 12.33
N LYS A 63 -8.58 -1.17 12.34
CA LYS A 63 -8.96 -1.86 13.60
C LYS A 63 -7.77 -2.05 14.53
N ALA A 64 -6.61 -2.39 14.00
CA ALA A 64 -5.39 -2.54 14.77
C ALA A 64 -4.89 -1.23 15.41
N GLN A 65 -5.30 -0.08 14.87
CA GLN A 65 -5.05 1.25 15.42
C GLN A 65 -6.16 1.72 16.39
N GLY A 66 -7.16 0.89 16.68
CA GLY A 66 -8.33 1.26 17.47
C GLY A 66 -9.32 2.17 16.74
N ARG A 67 -9.25 2.26 15.41
CA ARG A 67 -10.12 3.09 14.56
C ARG A 67 -11.20 2.20 13.93
N GLU A 68 -12.39 2.22 14.48
CA GLU A 68 -13.50 1.39 14.00
C GLU A 68 -14.38 2.09 12.94
N ASP A 69 -14.15 3.37 12.72
CA ASP A 69 -14.88 4.26 11.82
C ASP A 69 -14.16 4.49 10.48
N SER A 70 -13.22 3.62 10.12
CA SER A 70 -12.35 3.78 8.94
C SER A 70 -12.11 2.46 8.21
N GLY A 71 -11.53 2.53 7.01
CA GLY A 71 -11.10 1.36 6.23
C GLY A 71 -12.18 0.73 5.36
N ALA A 72 -13.39 1.30 5.31
CA ALA A 72 -14.47 0.86 4.43
C ALA A 72 -15.31 2.05 3.97
N ILE A 73 -15.89 1.97 2.79
CA ILE A 73 -16.85 2.96 2.28
C ILE A 73 -18.21 2.64 2.92
N LYS A 74 -18.55 3.40 3.95
CA LYS A 74 -19.78 3.22 4.74
C LYS A 74 -20.26 4.55 5.29
N ALA A 75 -21.57 4.74 5.36
CA ALA A 75 -22.15 5.94 5.98
C ALA A 75 -21.68 6.09 7.44
N GLY A 76 -21.23 7.27 7.81
CA GLY A 76 -20.69 7.60 9.14
C GLY A 76 -19.19 7.25 9.32
N TYR A 77 -18.56 6.64 8.32
CA TYR A 77 -17.11 6.39 8.35
C TYR A 77 -16.34 7.61 7.84
N LYS A 78 -15.10 7.71 8.26
CA LYS A 78 -14.16 8.72 7.76
C LYS A 78 -13.89 8.50 6.26
N ALA A 79 -13.78 9.60 5.54
CA ALA A 79 -13.46 9.58 4.13
C ALA A 79 -11.94 9.47 3.93
N ASP A 80 -11.39 8.30 4.28
CA ASP A 80 -10.04 7.87 3.96
C ASP A 80 -10.13 7.03 2.68
N LEU A 81 -9.84 7.62 1.53
CA LEU A 81 -10.12 7.04 0.21
C LEU A 81 -8.87 7.05 -0.67
N CYS A 82 -8.74 5.98 -1.47
CA CYS A 82 -7.80 5.89 -2.57
C CYS A 82 -8.59 5.51 -3.83
N VAL A 83 -8.45 6.28 -4.90
CA VAL A 83 -9.10 6.03 -6.20
C VAL A 83 -8.03 5.65 -7.21
N LEU A 84 -8.26 4.56 -7.94
CA LEU A 84 -7.37 4.07 -8.98
C LEU A 84 -8.02 4.24 -10.35
N ASN A 85 -7.20 4.56 -11.35
CA ASN A 85 -7.56 4.45 -12.76
C ASN A 85 -7.59 2.95 -13.14
N ILE A 86 -8.67 2.51 -13.74
CA ILE A 86 -8.84 1.12 -14.18
C ILE A 86 -8.75 0.96 -15.70
N GLU A 87 -8.50 2.06 -16.43
CA GLU A 87 -8.45 2.06 -17.89
C GLU A 87 -7.02 1.80 -18.44
N SER A 88 -6.04 1.60 -17.55
CA SER A 88 -4.68 1.22 -17.96
C SER A 88 -4.67 -0.17 -18.60
N GLU A 89 -3.82 -0.39 -19.60
CA GLU A 89 -3.80 -1.62 -20.40
C GLU A 89 -3.56 -2.87 -19.55
N HIS A 90 -2.75 -2.78 -18.51
CA HIS A 90 -2.46 -3.88 -17.58
C HIS A 90 -3.64 -4.25 -16.67
N MET A 91 -4.68 -3.42 -16.60
CA MET A 91 -5.92 -3.70 -15.84
C MET A 91 -6.92 -4.55 -16.65
N TYR A 92 -6.61 -4.93 -17.88
CA TYR A 92 -7.47 -5.77 -18.71
C TYR A 92 -7.01 -7.24 -18.73
N PRO A 93 -7.95 -8.21 -18.79
CA PRO A 93 -9.41 -8.03 -18.81
C PRO A 93 -9.99 -7.67 -17.43
N GLN A 94 -11.06 -6.88 -17.41
CA GLN A 94 -11.73 -6.42 -16.18
C GLN A 94 -12.78 -7.44 -15.71
N THR A 95 -12.38 -8.66 -15.42
CA THR A 95 -13.28 -9.75 -15.01
C THR A 95 -13.52 -9.79 -13.50
N ASP A 96 -12.49 -9.51 -12.69
CA ASP A 96 -12.58 -9.38 -11.23
C ASP A 96 -11.68 -8.22 -10.79
N MET A 97 -12.27 -7.11 -10.40
CA MET A 97 -11.56 -5.90 -10.02
C MET A 97 -10.73 -6.04 -8.75
N ILE A 98 -11.10 -6.94 -7.84
CA ILE A 98 -10.29 -7.19 -6.63
C ILE A 98 -9.05 -8.00 -7.00
N ASN A 99 -9.20 -8.94 -7.91
CA ASN A 99 -8.05 -9.67 -8.45
C ASN A 99 -7.10 -8.70 -9.18
N ASN A 100 -7.62 -7.87 -10.07
CA ASN A 100 -6.82 -6.86 -10.79
C ASN A 100 -6.13 -5.89 -9.82
N LEU A 101 -6.81 -5.43 -8.77
CA LEU A 101 -6.22 -4.57 -7.75
C LEU A 101 -5.01 -5.22 -7.06
N VAL A 102 -5.08 -6.52 -6.77
CA VAL A 102 -4.00 -7.22 -6.05
C VAL A 102 -2.86 -7.62 -6.97
N PHE A 103 -3.16 -8.03 -8.22
CA PHE A 103 -2.15 -8.64 -9.11
C PHE A 103 -1.70 -7.77 -10.27
N ALA A 104 -2.51 -6.80 -10.69
CA ALA A 104 -2.23 -5.99 -11.88
C ALA A 104 -1.97 -4.52 -11.56
N ALA A 105 -2.67 -3.94 -10.57
CA ALA A 105 -2.55 -2.52 -10.28
C ALA A 105 -1.15 -2.11 -9.80
N ASP A 106 -0.76 -0.88 -10.10
CA ASP A 106 0.47 -0.24 -9.62
C ASP A 106 0.16 1.09 -8.89
N GLY A 107 1.13 1.60 -8.15
CA GLY A 107 1.02 2.91 -7.49
C GLY A 107 0.79 4.07 -8.46
N ALA A 108 1.21 3.94 -9.73
CA ALA A 108 0.97 4.92 -10.78
C ALA A 108 -0.51 5.01 -11.20
N ASP A 109 -1.31 3.97 -10.94
CA ASP A 109 -2.75 3.98 -11.22
C ASP A 109 -3.54 4.83 -10.22
N VAL A 110 -2.94 5.23 -9.10
CA VAL A 110 -3.59 6.07 -8.09
C VAL A 110 -3.81 7.47 -8.64
N VAL A 111 -5.07 7.87 -8.79
CA VAL A 111 -5.47 9.21 -9.29
C VAL A 111 -5.94 10.14 -8.19
N LEU A 112 -6.33 9.60 -7.03
CA LEU A 112 -6.71 10.42 -5.87
C LEU A 112 -6.38 9.71 -4.57
N THR A 113 -5.87 10.47 -3.60
CA THR A 113 -5.75 10.06 -2.20
C THR A 113 -6.38 11.10 -1.30
N MET A 114 -7.23 10.65 -0.38
CA MET A 114 -7.95 11.49 0.57
C MET A 114 -7.81 10.91 1.98
N ALA A 115 -7.63 11.76 2.97
CA ALA A 115 -7.66 11.39 4.38
C ALA A 115 -8.60 12.32 5.16
N ASP A 116 -9.52 11.74 5.90
CA ASP A 116 -10.54 12.45 6.70
C ASP A 116 -11.28 13.54 5.88
N GLY A 117 -11.61 13.22 4.62
CA GLY A 117 -12.26 14.12 3.67
C GLY A 117 -11.36 15.16 3.01
N LYS A 118 -10.07 15.24 3.37
CA LYS A 118 -9.11 16.17 2.76
C LYS A 118 -8.36 15.47 1.63
N VAL A 119 -8.42 16.04 0.43
CA VAL A 119 -7.61 15.57 -0.71
C VAL A 119 -6.14 15.88 -0.43
N LEU A 120 -5.28 14.87 -0.52
CA LEU A 120 -3.83 14.97 -0.34
C LEU A 120 -3.08 14.89 -1.67
N TYR A 121 -3.62 14.13 -2.61
CA TYR A 121 -3.08 13.93 -3.96
C TYR A 121 -4.23 13.81 -4.95
N LYS A 122 -4.09 14.42 -6.11
CA LYS A 122 -5.04 14.30 -7.22
C LYS A 122 -4.31 14.49 -8.56
N GLU A 123 -4.44 13.52 -9.46
CA GLU A 123 -3.99 13.61 -10.87
C GLU A 123 -2.56 14.13 -11.04
N GLY A 124 -1.62 13.65 -10.21
CA GLY A 124 -0.20 14.05 -10.27
C GLY A 124 0.17 15.20 -9.32
N GLU A 125 -0.80 15.87 -8.71
CA GLU A 125 -0.56 17.04 -7.86
C GLU A 125 -0.71 16.70 -6.36
N PHE A 126 0.26 17.12 -5.56
CA PHE A 126 0.19 17.07 -4.10
C PHE A 126 -0.39 18.38 -3.56
N THR A 127 -1.41 18.30 -2.71
CA THR A 127 -2.09 19.50 -2.19
C THR A 127 -1.46 20.04 -0.90
N THR A 128 -0.63 19.24 -0.23
CA THR A 128 -0.08 19.54 1.10
C THR A 128 1.44 19.49 1.14
N ILE A 129 2.09 19.06 0.07
CA ILE A 129 3.54 18.85 -0.02
C ILE A 129 4.08 19.58 -1.25
N ASP A 130 5.11 20.40 -1.06
CA ASP A 130 5.93 20.93 -2.15
C ASP A 130 6.93 19.84 -2.57
N ILE A 131 6.56 19.07 -3.59
CA ILE A 131 7.32 17.89 -4.03
C ILE A 131 8.70 18.28 -4.57
N GLU A 132 8.85 19.43 -5.24
CA GLU A 132 10.12 19.86 -5.78
C GLU A 132 11.11 20.27 -4.67
N LYS A 133 10.60 20.93 -3.63
CA LYS A 133 11.37 21.21 -2.43
C LYS A 133 11.80 19.93 -1.71
N VAL A 134 10.90 18.94 -1.60
CA VAL A 134 11.23 17.64 -1.00
C VAL A 134 12.34 16.95 -1.80
N LYS A 135 12.21 16.84 -3.13
CA LYS A 135 13.23 16.24 -4.01
C LYS A 135 14.59 16.92 -3.86
N SER A 136 14.63 18.25 -3.88
CA SER A 136 15.88 18.99 -3.74
C SER A 136 16.54 18.78 -2.37
N THR A 137 15.74 18.79 -1.30
CA THR A 137 16.21 18.56 0.07
C THR A 137 16.79 17.16 0.26
N VAL A 138 16.10 16.14 -0.26
CA VAL A 138 16.55 14.74 -0.17
C VAL A 138 17.84 14.53 -0.95
N ASN A 139 17.95 15.09 -2.17
CA ASN A 139 19.16 14.98 -2.97
C ASN A 139 20.37 15.67 -2.29
N ALA A 140 20.18 16.84 -1.69
CA ALA A 140 21.21 17.52 -0.94
C ALA A 140 21.67 16.71 0.30
N ALA A 141 20.72 16.14 1.05
CA ALA A 141 21.03 15.29 2.19
C ALA A 141 21.79 14.02 1.78
N ALA A 142 21.36 13.34 0.71
CA ALA A 142 22.03 12.16 0.18
C ALA A 142 23.48 12.47 -0.25
N SER A 143 23.68 13.58 -0.98
CA SER A 143 25.02 14.02 -1.42
C SER A 143 25.94 14.30 -0.24
N ARG A 144 25.45 14.94 0.82
CA ARG A 144 26.20 15.17 2.05
C ARG A 144 26.61 13.86 2.71
N ILE A 145 25.69 12.93 2.93
CA ILE A 145 25.94 11.63 3.56
C ILE A 145 27.00 10.85 2.77
N ILE A 146 26.85 10.77 1.44
CA ILE A 146 27.81 10.08 0.58
C ILE A 146 29.21 10.69 0.68
N SER A 147 29.30 12.02 0.74
CA SER A 147 30.58 12.70 0.88
C SER A 147 31.26 12.45 2.23
N GLU A 148 30.49 12.37 3.31
CA GLU A 148 30.97 12.05 4.66
C GLU A 148 31.47 10.61 4.76
N VAL A 149 30.71 9.66 4.19
CA VAL A 149 31.12 8.23 4.15
C VAL A 149 32.44 8.06 3.38
N LYS A 150 32.58 8.72 2.21
CA LYS A 150 33.83 8.64 1.43
C LYS A 150 35.06 9.26 2.09
N LYS A 151 34.87 10.18 3.04
CA LYS A 151 35.97 10.78 3.80
C LYS A 151 36.44 9.93 4.98
N ASN A 152 35.56 9.06 5.48
CA ASN A 152 35.78 8.28 6.70
C ASN A 152 36.04 6.78 6.42
N GLY A 153 36.01 6.34 5.18
CA GLY A 153 36.36 4.99 4.71
C GLY A 153 37.59 4.99 3.83
#